data_140ab7a8538380d720184ddb58cc7326
#
_entry.id   140ab7a8538380d720184ddb58cc7326
#
_cell.length_a   1.000
_cell.length_b   1.000
_cell.length_c   1.000
_cell.angle_alpha   90.00
_cell.angle_beta   90.00
_cell.angle_gamma   90.00
#
_symmetry.space_group_name_H-M   'P 1'
#
loop_
_entity.id
_entity.type
_entity.pdbx_description
1 polymer ?
#
loop_
_entity_poly.entity_id
_entity_poly.type
_entity_poly.pdbx_seq_one_letter_code
_entity_poly.pdbx_strand_id
1 'polypeptide(L)'
;MPLPIDILYHNCGTVISMNFRLNPSSGNPLYLQLIEQVRHAVETGVLQDGDLMPSIRTLAEELVISHNTIAKAYMELQHEGLLELRHGSGAYISAPRSAKARSAKLLKAQTRVRDIVEDLRNDGFSAEEIRRLFEAQLIHTPATQRKS
;
A
#
# COMPACT_ATOMS: atom_id res chain seq x y z
N MET A 1 -7.34 7.67 12.43
CA MET A 1 -6.90 6.40 13.00
C MET A 1 -5.67 5.92 12.26
N PRO A 2 -4.57 5.77 12.93
CA PRO A 2 -3.39 5.23 12.30
C PRO A 2 -3.66 3.80 11.86
N LEU A 3 -3.17 3.45 10.69
CA LEU A 3 -3.17 2.10 10.17
C LEU A 3 -2.11 1.30 10.93
N PRO A 4 -2.44 0.35 11.78
CA PRO A 4 -1.48 -0.67 12.12
C PRO A 4 -1.46 -1.66 10.96
N ILE A 5 -0.51 -1.48 10.08
CA ILE A 5 -0.08 -2.58 9.25
C ILE A 5 0.87 -3.37 10.15
N ASP A 6 0.33 -4.27 10.92
CA ASP A 6 1.14 -5.25 11.63
C ASP A 6 1.61 -6.27 10.59
N ILE A 7 2.77 -5.98 10.05
CA ILE A 7 3.43 -6.87 9.12
C ILE A 7 4.35 -7.74 9.94
N LEU A 8 3.91 -8.97 10.14
CA LEU A 8 4.80 -10.02 10.60
C LEU A 8 5.66 -10.49 9.42
N TYR A 9 6.89 -10.01 9.38
CA TYR A 9 7.91 -10.52 8.49
C TYR A 9 8.22 -11.98 8.86
N HIS A 10 7.99 -12.88 7.93
CA HIS A 10 8.59 -14.21 8.00
C HIS A 10 9.33 -14.54 6.71
N ASN A 11 10.55 -14.96 6.91
CA ASN A 11 11.56 -15.34 5.96
C ASN A 11 11.09 -16.46 5.02
N CYS A 12 11.41 -16.32 3.75
CA CYS A 12 11.51 -17.36 2.73
C CYS A 12 10.42 -18.44 2.73
N GLY A 13 9.38 -18.25 1.90
CA GLY A 13 8.40 -19.30 1.60
C GLY A 13 7.12 -19.29 2.44
N THR A 14 6.96 -18.32 3.32
CA THR A 14 5.76 -18.17 4.15
C THR A 14 4.78 -17.22 3.49
N VAL A 15 3.51 -17.63 3.41
CA VAL A 15 2.40 -16.78 3.01
C VAL A 15 2.38 -15.54 3.91
N ILE A 16 2.47 -14.37 3.33
CA ILE A 16 2.42 -13.13 4.09
C ILE A 16 1.00 -12.92 4.59
N SER A 17 0.83 -12.91 5.90
CA SER A 17 -0.41 -12.50 6.52
C SER A 17 -0.47 -10.97 6.49
N MET A 18 -1.11 -10.41 5.48
CA MET A 18 -1.41 -8.98 5.42
C MET A 18 -2.78 -8.71 6.01
N ASN A 19 -2.85 -7.84 6.99
CA ASN A 19 -4.13 -7.34 7.49
C ASN A 19 -4.68 -6.26 6.55
N PHE A 20 -5.34 -6.69 5.50
CA PHE A 20 -6.11 -5.78 4.64
C PHE A 20 -7.31 -5.23 5.40
N ARG A 21 -7.50 -3.93 5.34
CA ARG A 21 -8.66 -3.27 5.91
C ARG A 21 -9.56 -2.73 4.81
N LEU A 22 -10.65 -3.43 4.57
CA LEU A 22 -11.64 -3.03 3.58
C LEU A 22 -12.86 -2.44 4.28
N ASN A 23 -13.33 -1.31 3.77
CA ASN A 23 -14.51 -0.63 4.29
C ASN A 23 -15.64 -0.64 3.25
N PRO A 24 -16.66 -1.49 3.44
CA PRO A 24 -17.80 -1.53 2.52
C PRO A 24 -18.60 -0.22 2.46
N SER A 25 -18.51 0.59 3.50
CA SER A 25 -19.25 1.85 3.62
C SER A 25 -18.52 3.07 3.03
N SER A 26 -17.31 2.89 2.49
CA SER A 26 -16.51 4.01 1.98
C SER A 26 -16.98 4.58 0.64
N GLY A 27 -17.93 3.92 -0.03
CA GLY A 27 -18.35 4.26 -1.39
C GLY A 27 -17.40 3.77 -2.50
N ASN A 28 -16.20 3.34 -2.16
CA ASN A 28 -15.25 2.76 -3.11
C ASN A 28 -15.42 1.23 -3.19
N PRO A 29 -15.42 0.64 -4.39
CA PRO A 29 -15.47 -0.80 -4.55
C PRO A 29 -14.36 -1.52 -3.77
N LEU A 30 -14.69 -2.63 -3.12
CA LEU A 30 -13.75 -3.38 -2.28
C LEU A 30 -12.51 -3.86 -3.05
N TYR A 31 -12.68 -4.26 -4.31
CA TYR A 31 -11.55 -4.71 -5.14
C TYR A 31 -10.55 -3.57 -5.40
N LEU A 32 -11.00 -2.33 -5.57
CA LEU A 32 -10.12 -1.17 -5.71
C LEU A 32 -9.38 -0.85 -4.43
N GLN A 33 -10.06 -0.94 -3.28
CA GLN A 33 -9.42 -0.75 -1.98
C GLN A 33 -8.29 -1.78 -1.76
N LEU A 34 -8.52 -3.04 -2.17
CA LEU A 34 -7.52 -4.09 -2.10
C LEU A 34 -6.33 -3.80 -3.01
N ILE A 35 -6.59 -3.41 -4.27
CA ILE A 35 -5.54 -3.04 -5.24
C ILE A 35 -4.68 -1.91 -4.68
N GLU A 36 -5.28 -0.87 -4.14
CA GLU A 36 -4.56 0.28 -3.60
C GLU A 36 -3.70 -0.08 -2.40
N GLN A 37 -4.17 -0.95 -1.51
CA GLN A 37 -3.39 -1.41 -0.37
C GLN A 37 -2.21 -2.27 -0.81
N VAL A 38 -2.38 -3.16 -1.77
CA VAL A 38 -1.27 -3.96 -2.34
C VAL A 38 -0.26 -3.04 -3.04
N ARG A 39 -0.74 -2.12 -3.88
CA ARG A 39 0.12 -1.16 -4.57
C ARG A 39 0.94 -0.33 -3.59
N HIS A 40 0.30 0.20 -2.57
CA HIS A 40 0.96 0.96 -1.51
C HIS A 40 2.00 0.11 -0.75
N ALA A 41 1.67 -1.14 -0.44
CA ALA A 41 2.59 -2.06 0.23
C ALA A 41 3.83 -2.38 -0.63
N VAL A 42 3.67 -2.51 -1.95
CA VAL A 42 4.78 -2.66 -2.89
C VAL A 42 5.61 -1.37 -2.98
N GLU A 43 4.96 -0.23 -3.06
CA GLU A 43 5.63 1.08 -3.13
C GLU A 43 6.41 1.41 -1.87
N THR A 44 5.93 1.01 -0.71
CA THR A 44 6.62 1.21 0.58
C THR A 44 7.64 0.14 0.92
N GLY A 45 7.76 -0.91 0.09
CA GLY A 45 8.67 -2.02 0.32
C GLY A 45 8.21 -3.04 1.36
N VAL A 46 6.98 -2.92 1.80
CA VAL A 46 6.30 -3.86 2.71
C VAL A 46 6.11 -5.21 2.03
N LEU A 47 5.61 -5.18 0.80
CA LEU A 47 5.61 -6.30 -0.12
C LEU A 47 6.81 -6.17 -1.07
N GLN A 48 7.58 -7.24 -1.16
CA GLN A 48 8.79 -7.29 -1.97
C GLN A 48 8.59 -8.25 -3.16
N ASP A 49 9.40 -8.05 -4.18
CA ASP A 49 9.44 -8.94 -5.33
C ASP A 49 9.67 -10.40 -4.89
N GLY A 50 8.81 -11.29 -5.39
CA GLY A 50 8.86 -12.71 -5.03
C GLY A 50 8.05 -13.12 -3.80
N ASP A 51 7.47 -12.18 -3.08
CA ASP A 51 6.62 -12.50 -1.94
C ASP A 51 5.36 -13.24 -2.37
N LEU A 52 5.03 -14.29 -1.64
CA LEU A 52 3.84 -15.12 -1.89
C LEU A 52 2.59 -14.48 -1.30
N MET A 53 1.63 -14.17 -2.15
CA MET A 53 0.32 -13.69 -1.75
C MET A 53 -0.62 -14.86 -1.36
N PRO A 54 -1.58 -14.63 -0.46
CA PRO A 54 -2.61 -15.62 -0.17
C PRO A 54 -3.37 -16.04 -1.44
N SER A 55 -3.87 -17.27 -1.48
CA SER A 55 -4.76 -17.68 -2.56
C SER A 55 -6.06 -16.87 -2.56
N ILE A 56 -6.71 -16.77 -3.70
CA ILE A 56 -7.99 -16.07 -3.83
C ILE A 56 -8.99 -16.61 -2.80
N ARG A 57 -9.06 -17.93 -2.63
CA ARG A 57 -9.94 -18.56 -1.66
C ARG A 57 -9.59 -18.19 -0.22
N THR A 58 -8.33 -18.29 0.15
CA THR A 58 -7.85 -17.95 1.50
C THR A 58 -8.16 -16.50 1.83
N LEU A 59 -7.83 -15.59 0.94
CA LEU A 59 -8.04 -14.16 1.16
C LEU A 59 -9.53 -13.78 1.21
N ALA A 60 -10.36 -14.42 0.38
CA ALA A 60 -11.82 -14.24 0.41
C ALA A 60 -12.42 -14.70 1.74
N GLU A 61 -11.95 -15.83 2.27
CA GLU A 61 -12.38 -16.35 3.57
C GLU A 61 -11.91 -15.44 4.73
N GLU A 62 -10.66 -14.99 4.72
CA GLU A 62 -10.10 -14.10 5.75
C GLU A 62 -10.81 -12.73 5.80
N LEU A 63 -11.11 -12.16 4.65
CA LEU A 63 -11.74 -10.85 4.53
C LEU A 63 -13.28 -10.90 4.56
N VAL A 64 -13.85 -12.09 4.49
CA VAL A 64 -15.31 -12.32 4.44
C VAL A 64 -15.94 -11.58 3.26
N ILE A 65 -15.34 -11.70 2.08
CA ILE A 65 -15.83 -11.13 0.82
C ILE A 65 -15.87 -12.17 -0.28
N SER A 66 -16.54 -11.85 -1.39
CA SER A 66 -16.71 -12.82 -2.48
C SER A 66 -15.38 -13.17 -3.17
N HIS A 67 -15.25 -14.43 -3.62
CA HIS A 67 -14.12 -14.85 -4.44
C HIS A 67 -13.96 -14.01 -5.70
N ASN A 68 -15.05 -13.60 -6.32
CA ASN A 68 -15.03 -12.76 -7.52
C ASN A 68 -14.40 -11.40 -7.27
N THR A 69 -14.62 -10.81 -6.09
CA THR A 69 -14.01 -9.54 -5.70
C THR A 69 -12.49 -9.67 -5.60
N ILE A 70 -12.00 -10.73 -4.95
CA ILE A 70 -10.56 -10.99 -4.86
C ILE A 70 -9.97 -11.34 -6.23
N ALA A 71 -10.66 -12.20 -7.00
CA ALA A 71 -10.21 -12.57 -8.34
C ALA A 71 -10.06 -11.35 -9.25
N LYS A 72 -11.02 -10.42 -9.18
CA LYS A 72 -10.96 -9.16 -9.94
C LYS A 72 -9.75 -8.32 -9.54
N ALA A 73 -9.51 -8.17 -8.24
CA ALA A 73 -8.34 -7.44 -7.75
C ALA A 73 -7.02 -8.07 -8.20
N TYR A 74 -6.90 -9.39 -8.12
CA TYR A 74 -5.70 -10.10 -8.54
C TYR A 74 -5.47 -10.00 -10.07
N MET A 75 -6.53 -10.05 -10.86
CA MET A 75 -6.42 -9.83 -12.32
C MET A 75 -5.91 -8.44 -12.66
N GLU A 76 -6.44 -7.41 -11.99
CA GLU A 76 -5.97 -6.04 -12.22
C GLU A 76 -4.51 -5.85 -11.78
N LEU A 77 -4.13 -6.38 -10.62
CA LEU A 77 -2.74 -6.37 -10.16
C LEU A 77 -1.79 -7.10 -11.12
N GLN A 78 -2.24 -8.23 -11.68
CA GLN A 78 -1.49 -8.95 -12.70
C GLN A 78 -1.35 -8.13 -13.98
N HIS A 79 -2.41 -7.46 -14.40
CA HIS A 79 -2.43 -6.59 -15.58
C HIS A 79 -1.48 -5.39 -15.39
N GLU A 80 -1.41 -4.85 -14.19
CA GLU A 80 -0.45 -3.79 -13.83
C GLU A 80 1.00 -4.28 -13.70
N GLY A 81 1.24 -5.59 -13.73
CA GLY A 81 2.56 -6.19 -13.56
C GLY A 81 3.04 -6.24 -12.11
N LEU A 82 2.16 -6.03 -11.13
CA LEU A 82 2.46 -6.10 -9.70
C LEU A 82 2.26 -7.50 -9.11
N LEU A 83 1.59 -8.37 -9.82
CA LEU A 83 1.32 -9.74 -9.41
C LEU A 83 1.60 -10.70 -10.56
N GLU A 84 2.25 -11.81 -10.27
CA GLU A 84 2.49 -12.90 -11.19
C GLU A 84 1.78 -14.16 -10.70
N LEU A 85 0.88 -14.68 -11.52
CA LEU A 85 0.23 -15.96 -11.26
C LEU A 85 1.08 -17.08 -11.85
N ARG A 86 1.62 -17.94 -10.99
CA ARG A 86 2.38 -19.12 -11.39
C ARG A 86 1.50 -20.35 -11.27
N HIS A 87 1.26 -20.99 -12.39
CA HIS A 87 0.39 -22.16 -12.46
C HIS A 87 0.83 -23.25 -11.48
N GLY A 88 -0.09 -23.70 -10.61
CA GLY A 88 0.16 -24.73 -9.59
C GLY A 88 0.99 -24.26 -8.38
N SER A 89 1.47 -23.03 -8.35
CA SER A 89 2.36 -22.52 -7.29
C SER A 89 1.78 -21.34 -6.50
N GLY A 90 0.92 -20.51 -7.10
CA GLY A 90 0.25 -19.40 -6.42
C GLY A 90 0.47 -18.05 -7.09
N ALA A 91 0.19 -17.00 -6.34
CA ALA A 91 0.34 -15.61 -6.76
C ALA A 91 1.53 -14.97 -6.05
N TYR A 92 2.43 -14.38 -6.80
CA TYR A 92 3.66 -13.76 -6.29
C TYR A 92 3.72 -12.29 -6.64
N ILE A 93 4.25 -11.49 -5.74
CA ILE A 93 4.52 -10.08 -6.01
C ILE A 93 5.61 -9.98 -7.06
N SER A 94 5.35 -9.16 -8.08
CA SER A 94 6.31 -8.79 -9.12
C SER A 94 6.56 -7.29 -9.04
N ALA A 95 7.68 -6.91 -8.43
CA ALA A 95 8.05 -5.51 -8.27
C ALA A 95 9.18 -5.14 -9.24
N PRO A 96 8.94 -4.27 -10.23
CA PRO A 96 10.00 -3.84 -11.13
C PRO A 96 11.11 -3.08 -10.37
N ARG A 97 12.34 -3.10 -10.90
CA ARG A 97 13.50 -2.43 -10.28
C ARG A 97 13.25 -0.95 -9.97
N SER A 98 12.47 -0.27 -10.81
CA SER A 98 12.03 1.11 -10.60
C SER A 98 11.17 1.27 -9.34
N ALA A 99 10.38 0.26 -8.98
CA ALA A 99 9.58 0.27 -7.76
C ALA A 99 10.44 0.23 -6.50
N LYS A 100 11.55 -0.53 -6.49
CA LYS A 100 12.50 -0.57 -5.36
C LYS A 100 13.15 0.79 -5.09
N ALA A 101 13.57 1.49 -6.14
CA ALA A 101 14.14 2.83 -6.02
C ALA A 101 13.09 3.84 -5.54
N ARG A 102 11.85 3.72 -6.01
CA ARG A 102 10.72 4.56 -5.57
C ARG A 102 10.35 4.27 -4.13
N SER A 103 10.32 3.00 -3.72
CA SER A 103 10.09 2.59 -2.32
C SER A 103 11.08 3.22 -1.36
N ALA A 104 12.37 3.16 -1.68
CA ALA A 104 13.42 3.76 -0.85
C ALA A 104 13.24 5.27 -0.72
N LYS A 105 12.87 5.96 -1.79
CA LYS A 105 12.56 7.41 -1.78
C LYS A 105 11.33 7.71 -0.94
N LEU A 106 10.29 6.89 -1.07
CA LEU A 106 9.04 7.07 -0.33
C LEU A 106 9.24 6.87 1.17
N LEU A 107 10.00 5.85 1.58
CA LEU A 107 10.36 5.63 2.99
C LEU A 107 11.10 6.83 3.59
N LYS A 108 12.08 7.38 2.85
CA LYS A 108 12.78 8.60 3.28
C LYS A 108 11.85 9.80 3.39
N ALA A 109 10.92 9.94 2.44
CA ALA A 109 9.92 11.00 2.47
C ALA A 109 8.96 10.85 3.66
N GLN A 110 8.50 9.64 3.95
CA GLN A 110 7.65 9.35 5.11
C GLN A 110 8.34 9.71 6.44
N THR A 111 9.62 9.34 6.58
CA THR A 111 10.39 9.71 7.77
C THR A 111 10.45 11.23 7.94
N ARG A 112 10.76 11.96 6.88
CA ARG A 112 10.82 13.43 6.91
C ARG A 112 9.47 14.07 7.26
N VAL A 113 8.38 13.55 6.72
CA VAL A 113 7.01 14.02 7.05
C VAL A 113 6.69 13.74 8.51
N ARG A 114 7.03 12.56 9.00
CA ARG A 114 6.83 12.22 10.41
C ARG A 114 7.59 13.16 11.33
N ASP A 115 8.86 13.41 11.07
CA ASP A 115 9.70 14.28 11.87
C ASP A 115 9.11 15.71 11.91
N ILE A 116 8.67 16.24 10.76
CA ILE A 116 7.98 17.53 10.71
C ILE A 116 6.69 17.55 11.54
N VAL A 117 5.90 16.48 11.46
CA VAL A 117 4.65 16.38 12.24
C VAL A 117 4.94 16.33 13.74
N GLU A 118 5.98 15.60 14.14
CA GLU A 118 6.41 15.55 15.55
C GLU A 118 6.88 16.91 16.05
N ASP A 119 7.68 17.62 15.27
CA ASP A 119 8.14 18.97 15.61
C ASP A 119 6.96 19.93 15.77
N LEU A 120 6.02 19.93 14.83
CA LEU A 120 4.83 20.79 14.93
C LEU A 120 3.94 20.45 16.12
N ARG A 121 3.85 19.18 16.51
CA ARG A 121 3.15 18.77 17.74
C ARG A 121 3.84 19.26 18.98
N ASN A 122 5.17 19.22 19.02
CA ASN A 122 5.96 19.74 20.12
C ASN A 122 5.83 21.26 20.26
N ASP A 123 5.62 21.97 19.14
CA ASP A 123 5.32 23.41 19.10
C ASP A 123 3.88 23.74 19.50
N GLY A 124 3.06 22.73 19.78
CA GLY A 124 1.69 22.88 20.30
C GLY A 124 0.59 22.89 19.24
N PHE A 125 0.90 22.61 17.98
CA PHE A 125 -0.11 22.53 16.93
C PHE A 125 -0.96 21.27 17.06
N SER A 126 -2.26 21.42 16.91
CA SER A 126 -3.21 20.29 16.83
C SER A 126 -3.08 19.56 15.52
N ALA A 127 -3.57 18.30 15.47
CA ALA A 127 -3.58 17.51 14.25
C ALA A 127 -4.34 18.19 13.10
N GLU A 128 -5.43 18.91 13.43
CA GLU A 128 -6.23 19.64 12.44
C GLU A 128 -5.48 20.85 11.85
N GLU A 129 -4.75 21.60 12.68
CA GLU A 129 -3.91 22.69 12.23
C GLU A 129 -2.76 22.21 11.34
N ILE A 130 -2.11 21.11 11.72
CA ILE A 130 -1.06 20.46 10.92
C ILE A 130 -1.61 20.04 9.57
N ARG A 131 -2.78 19.40 9.52
CA ARG A 131 -3.45 19.01 8.28
C ARG A 131 -3.68 20.20 7.36
N ARG A 132 -4.20 21.31 7.89
CA ARG A 132 -4.43 22.53 7.12
C ARG A 132 -3.15 23.15 6.59
N LEU A 133 -2.06 23.13 7.37
CA LEU A 133 -0.75 23.62 6.92
C LEU A 133 -0.24 22.81 5.72
N PHE A 134 -0.33 21.48 5.76
CA PHE A 134 0.08 20.62 4.65
C PHE A 134 -0.79 20.85 3.41
N GLU A 135 -2.12 20.92 3.56
CA GLU A 135 -3.04 21.19 2.45
C GLU A 135 -2.73 22.54 1.78
N ALA A 136 -2.51 23.59 2.56
CA ALA A 136 -2.16 24.91 2.04
C ALA A 136 -0.86 24.89 1.22
N GLN A 137 0.15 24.15 1.67
CA GLN A 137 1.41 24.02 0.92
C GLN A 137 1.25 23.22 -0.37
N LEU A 138 0.42 22.20 -0.39
CA LEU A 138 0.14 21.40 -1.60
C LEU A 138 -0.54 22.25 -2.69
N ILE A 139 -1.41 23.18 -2.29
CA ILE A 139 -2.10 24.09 -3.22
C ILE A 139 -1.15 25.16 -3.76
N HIS A 140 -0.26 25.71 -2.93
CA HIS A 140 0.62 26.82 -3.28
C HIS A 140 1.93 26.39 -3.97
N THR A 141 2.29 25.12 -3.92
CA THR A 141 3.47 24.62 -4.60
C THR A 141 3.08 24.18 -6.02
N PRO A 142 3.40 24.95 -7.07
CA PRO A 142 3.15 24.51 -8.42
C PRO A 142 3.93 23.20 -8.64
N ALA A 143 3.27 22.21 -9.23
CA ALA A 143 3.94 21.00 -9.63
C ALA A 143 5.14 21.36 -10.49
N THR A 144 6.34 21.28 -9.93
CA THR A 144 7.56 21.48 -10.70
C THR A 144 7.59 20.39 -11.74
N GLN A 145 7.32 20.78 -12.99
CA GLN A 145 7.49 19.87 -14.12
C GLN A 145 8.91 19.35 -14.07
N ARG A 146 9.06 18.07 -13.75
CA ARG A 146 10.33 17.39 -13.96
C ARG A 146 10.64 17.46 -15.43
N LYS A 147 11.57 18.33 -15.81
CA LYS A 147 12.26 18.18 -17.09
C LYS A 147 12.86 16.79 -17.14
N SER A 148 12.42 16.06 -18.12
CA SER A 148 12.99 14.75 -18.50
C SER A 148 14.47 14.90 -18.81
#